data_4f4ef92ffb409eb6b58d3407fab2ed11
#
_entry.id   4f4ef92ffb409eb6b58d3407fab2ed11
#
_cell.length_a   1.000
_cell.length_b   1.000
_cell.length_c   1.000
_cell.angle_alpha   90.00
_cell.angle_beta   90.00
_cell.angle_gamma   90.00
#
_symmetry.space_group_name_H-M   'P 1'
#
loop_
_entity.id
_entity.type
_entity.pdbx_description
1 polymer ?
#
loop_
_entity_poly.entity_id
_entity_poly.type
_entity_poly.pdbx_seq_one_letter_code
_entity_poly.pdbx_strand_id
1 'polypeptide(L)'
;RRLSTRYKVDLWFHQYNEALFNAILRDSIGRYNKYVVMNFDNEKISPYLYKIDSSRLLLLDFGQFDKREYSYICQDFGEAFYAAMAQLSDRLQNYRKLILFLARESKHPKETCDYFRKYCVDHQLECEIIETLDDREVHSGEAYIAIRQVDVVEIVKKSRAAGLTCGVDFGLIAYNDTPAYEVIDKGITVMSVDWQKMGILTADFILSGKPIQVCLPTEVNLRGSL
;
A
#
# COMPACT_ATOMS: atom_id res chain seq x y z
N ARG A 1 -1.45 -19.77 -8.54
CA ARG A 1 -1.35 -19.98 -10.03
C ARG A 1 -2.73 -20.33 -10.61
N ARG A 2 -3.59 -19.31 -10.89
CA ARG A 2 -4.89 -19.55 -11.54
C ARG A 2 -4.81 -19.52 -13.07
N LEU A 3 -3.88 -18.75 -13.64
CA LEU A 3 -3.65 -18.73 -15.08
C LEU A 3 -2.85 -19.96 -15.50
N SER A 4 -3.34 -20.68 -16.49
CA SER A 4 -2.63 -21.84 -17.07
C SER A 4 -1.45 -21.38 -17.95
N THR A 5 -0.55 -22.32 -18.30
CA THR A 5 0.57 -22.07 -19.20
C THR A 5 0.16 -21.65 -20.63
N ARG A 6 -1.13 -21.69 -20.95
CA ARG A 6 -1.66 -21.19 -22.23
C ARG A 6 -1.69 -19.67 -22.33
N TYR A 7 -1.59 -18.97 -21.18
CA TYR A 7 -1.55 -17.51 -21.14
C TYR A 7 -0.12 -17.04 -21.17
N LYS A 8 0.22 -16.23 -22.16
CA LYS A 8 1.47 -15.47 -22.18
C LYS A 8 1.23 -14.16 -21.41
N VAL A 9 2.08 -13.88 -20.44
CA VAL A 9 2.05 -12.65 -19.65
C VAL A 9 3.35 -11.89 -19.92
N ASP A 10 3.22 -10.69 -20.43
CA ASP A 10 4.32 -9.75 -20.58
C ASP A 10 4.23 -8.68 -19.49
N LEU A 11 5.32 -8.43 -18.77
CA LEU A 11 5.39 -7.43 -17.70
C LEU A 11 6.17 -6.22 -18.18
N TRP A 12 5.59 -5.04 -17.97
CA TRP A 12 6.19 -3.78 -18.32
C TRP A 12 6.27 -2.87 -17.11
N PHE A 13 7.45 -2.29 -16.86
CA PHE A 13 7.68 -1.42 -15.71
C PHE A 13 7.83 0.03 -16.18
N HIS A 14 6.90 0.88 -15.82
CA HIS A 14 6.94 2.31 -16.17
C HIS A 14 7.69 3.17 -15.13
N GLN A 15 8.05 2.61 -13.98
CA GLN A 15 8.88 3.27 -12.95
C GLN A 15 8.38 4.66 -12.53
N TYR A 16 7.07 4.87 -12.53
CA TYR A 16 6.43 6.19 -12.29
C TYR A 16 6.89 7.29 -13.27
N ASN A 17 7.37 6.92 -14.44
CA ASN A 17 7.74 7.84 -15.51
C ASN A 17 6.59 7.94 -16.53
N GLU A 18 5.95 9.11 -16.61
CA GLU A 18 4.78 9.35 -17.45
C GLU A 18 5.07 9.14 -18.95
N ALA A 19 6.21 9.63 -19.43
CA ALA A 19 6.57 9.48 -20.82
C ALA A 19 6.78 7.99 -21.20
N LEU A 20 7.43 7.23 -20.32
CA LEU A 20 7.62 5.79 -20.48
C LEU A 20 6.28 5.05 -20.40
N PHE A 21 5.41 5.39 -19.46
CA PHE A 21 4.08 4.81 -19.31
C PHE A 21 3.25 5.00 -20.58
N ASN A 22 3.22 6.22 -21.09
CA ASN A 22 2.49 6.55 -22.31
C ASN A 22 3.09 5.85 -23.55
N ALA A 23 4.41 5.71 -23.63
CA ALA A 23 5.06 4.98 -24.71
C ALA A 23 4.71 3.47 -24.67
N ILE A 24 4.77 2.85 -23.48
CA ILE A 24 4.39 1.44 -23.28
C ILE A 24 2.93 1.22 -23.69
N LEU A 25 2.00 2.07 -23.25
CA LEU A 25 0.60 1.93 -23.62
C LEU A 25 0.40 2.08 -25.13
N ARG A 26 0.95 3.15 -25.73
CA ARG A 26 0.85 3.39 -27.18
C ARG A 26 1.33 2.19 -28.00
N ASP A 27 2.47 1.62 -27.62
CA ASP A 27 3.12 0.54 -28.37
C ASP A 27 2.49 -0.84 -28.10
N SER A 28 1.69 -0.97 -27.02
CA SER A 28 1.01 -2.21 -26.64
C SER A 28 -0.46 -2.29 -27.06
N ILE A 29 -1.11 -1.16 -27.39
CA ILE A 29 -2.53 -1.15 -27.80
C ILE A 29 -2.74 -2.08 -29.01
N GLY A 30 -3.75 -2.94 -28.93
CA GLY A 30 -4.10 -3.92 -29.96
C GLY A 30 -3.28 -5.20 -29.95
N ARG A 31 -2.20 -5.29 -29.17
CA ARG A 31 -1.30 -6.46 -29.14
C ARG A 31 -1.72 -7.54 -28.14
N TYR A 32 -2.53 -7.18 -27.15
CA TYR A 32 -2.94 -8.08 -26.06
C TYR A 32 -4.44 -8.23 -25.97
N ASN A 33 -4.88 -9.39 -25.49
CA ASN A 33 -6.30 -9.67 -25.28
C ASN A 33 -6.83 -9.01 -24.00
N LYS A 34 -5.97 -8.85 -22.99
CA LYS A 34 -6.27 -8.20 -21.72
C LYS A 34 -5.11 -7.32 -21.28
N TYR A 35 -5.44 -6.25 -20.60
CA TYR A 35 -4.51 -5.30 -20.01
C TYR A 35 -4.82 -5.17 -18.52
N VAL A 36 -3.81 -5.32 -17.70
CA VAL A 36 -3.87 -5.04 -16.27
C VAL A 36 -2.90 -3.90 -16.02
N VAL A 37 -3.39 -2.77 -15.58
CA VAL A 37 -2.63 -1.54 -15.53
C VAL A 37 -2.68 -0.96 -14.14
N MET A 38 -1.50 -0.79 -13.52
CA MET A 38 -1.31 0.10 -12.39
C MET A 38 -1.02 1.49 -12.96
N ASN A 39 -1.92 2.45 -12.72
CA ASN A 39 -1.82 3.75 -13.34
C ASN A 39 -0.61 4.54 -12.81
N PHE A 40 -0.16 5.50 -13.60
CA PHE A 40 0.92 6.39 -13.24
C PHE A 40 0.51 7.44 -12.21
N ASP A 41 -0.69 7.99 -12.37
CA ASP A 41 -1.22 9.07 -11.55
C ASP A 41 -2.57 8.67 -10.97
N ASN A 42 -2.73 8.78 -9.66
CA ASN A 42 -3.98 8.46 -8.98
C ASN A 42 -5.11 9.45 -9.32
N GLU A 43 -4.77 10.65 -9.77
CA GLU A 43 -5.74 11.71 -10.08
C GLU A 43 -6.10 11.79 -11.55
N LYS A 44 -5.28 11.23 -12.44
CA LYS A 44 -5.44 11.33 -13.90
C LYS A 44 -5.31 9.98 -14.58
N ILE A 45 -6.22 9.73 -15.51
CA ILE A 45 -6.10 8.59 -16.41
C ILE A 45 -5.31 9.02 -17.65
N SER A 46 -4.30 8.22 -18.04
CA SER A 46 -3.61 8.44 -19.30
C SER A 46 -4.58 8.42 -20.49
N PRO A 47 -4.51 9.37 -21.42
CA PRO A 47 -5.38 9.40 -22.59
C PRO A 47 -5.26 8.16 -23.49
N TYR A 48 -4.19 7.39 -23.35
CA TYR A 48 -4.02 6.11 -24.07
C TYR A 48 -4.89 5.00 -23.49
N LEU A 49 -5.28 5.04 -22.21
CA LEU A 49 -6.18 4.05 -21.61
C LEU A 49 -7.57 4.08 -22.26
N TYR A 50 -8.06 5.25 -22.66
CA TYR A 50 -9.34 5.39 -23.38
C TYR A 50 -9.37 4.71 -24.76
N LYS A 51 -8.21 4.36 -25.31
CA LYS A 51 -8.10 3.64 -26.58
C LYS A 51 -8.16 2.11 -26.40
N ILE A 52 -8.14 1.64 -25.17
CA ILE A 52 -8.29 0.22 -24.85
C ILE A 52 -9.77 -0.03 -24.54
N ASP A 53 -10.34 -1.04 -25.18
CA ASP A 53 -11.70 -1.46 -24.89
C ASP A 53 -11.86 -1.77 -23.40
N SER A 54 -12.88 -1.18 -22.76
CA SER A 54 -13.09 -1.31 -21.31
C SER A 54 -13.29 -2.75 -20.85
N SER A 55 -13.83 -3.63 -21.70
CA SER A 55 -13.95 -5.07 -21.41
C SER A 55 -12.61 -5.80 -21.34
N ARG A 56 -11.54 -5.19 -21.86
CA ARG A 56 -10.19 -5.73 -21.91
C ARG A 56 -9.25 -5.09 -20.90
N LEU A 57 -9.66 -4.01 -20.23
CA LEU A 57 -8.85 -3.22 -19.32
C LEU A 57 -9.28 -3.44 -17.87
N LEU A 58 -8.34 -3.82 -17.03
CA LEU A 58 -8.45 -3.80 -15.58
C LEU A 58 -7.48 -2.77 -15.00
N LEU A 59 -8.01 -1.85 -14.24
CA LEU A 59 -7.20 -0.93 -13.44
C LEU A 59 -6.91 -1.57 -12.08
N LEU A 60 -5.64 -1.59 -11.68
CA LEU A 60 -5.19 -2.26 -10.48
C LEU A 60 -4.54 -1.28 -9.51
N ASP A 61 -4.85 -1.45 -8.21
CA ASP A 61 -4.20 -0.74 -7.11
C ASP A 61 -4.22 0.79 -7.26
N PHE A 62 -5.42 1.35 -7.41
CA PHE A 62 -5.62 2.78 -7.55
C PHE A 62 -6.22 3.41 -6.31
N GLY A 63 -5.88 4.69 -6.11
CA GLY A 63 -6.58 5.61 -5.25
C GLY A 63 -7.91 6.08 -5.83
N GLN A 64 -8.34 7.25 -5.40
CA GLN A 64 -9.63 7.86 -5.78
C GLN A 64 -9.54 8.52 -7.17
N PHE A 65 -10.25 8.00 -8.15
CA PHE A 65 -10.63 8.70 -9.37
C PHE A 65 -11.92 8.10 -9.93
N ASP A 66 -12.55 8.79 -10.87
CA ASP A 66 -13.78 8.30 -11.50
C ASP A 66 -13.49 7.07 -12.38
N LYS A 67 -13.84 5.90 -11.86
CA LYS A 67 -13.60 4.59 -12.48
C LYS A 67 -14.85 4.00 -13.09
N ARG A 68 -15.97 4.72 -13.13
CA ARG A 68 -17.32 4.18 -13.42
C ARG A 68 -17.39 3.33 -14.69
N GLU A 69 -16.59 3.63 -15.69
CA GLU A 69 -16.60 2.95 -16.99
C GLU A 69 -15.62 1.76 -17.06
N TYR A 70 -14.79 1.53 -16.03
CA TYR A 70 -13.72 0.55 -16.07
C TYR A 70 -13.92 -0.56 -15.04
N SER A 71 -13.37 -1.74 -15.35
CA SER A 71 -13.10 -2.73 -14.33
C SER A 71 -11.94 -2.27 -13.47
N TYR A 72 -12.07 -2.40 -12.15
CA TYR A 72 -10.99 -2.06 -11.21
C TYR A 72 -10.97 -2.95 -9.98
N ILE A 73 -9.79 -3.12 -9.42
CA ILE A 73 -9.55 -3.66 -8.09
C ILE A 73 -8.59 -2.70 -7.42
N CYS A 74 -9.04 -2.02 -6.39
CA CYS A 74 -8.27 -0.99 -5.70
C CYS A 74 -8.27 -1.19 -4.19
N GLN A 75 -7.47 -0.39 -3.51
CA GLN A 75 -7.51 -0.20 -2.07
C GLN A 75 -7.91 1.24 -1.73
N ASP A 76 -8.34 1.46 -0.50
CA ASP A 76 -8.66 2.77 0.05
C ASP A 76 -7.54 3.17 1.01
N PHE A 77 -6.91 4.32 0.72
CA PHE A 77 -5.77 4.83 1.47
C PHE A 77 -6.18 5.80 2.60
N GLY A 78 -7.47 6.08 2.73
CA GLY A 78 -8.03 6.98 3.72
C GLY A 78 -8.89 6.26 4.77
N GLU A 79 -10.14 6.04 4.47
CA GLU A 79 -11.12 5.43 5.38
C GLU A 79 -10.67 4.03 5.85
N ALA A 80 -10.17 3.19 4.94
CA ALA A 80 -9.71 1.85 5.31
C ALA A 80 -8.42 1.89 6.14
N PHE A 81 -7.52 2.85 5.90
CA PHE A 81 -6.36 3.08 6.75
C PHE A 81 -6.79 3.50 8.17
N TYR A 82 -7.72 4.46 8.29
CA TYR A 82 -8.26 4.87 9.58
C TYR A 82 -8.93 3.70 10.31
N ALA A 83 -9.75 2.91 9.61
CA ALA A 83 -10.41 1.76 10.18
C ALA A 83 -9.42 0.69 10.67
N ALA A 84 -8.31 0.48 9.95
CA ALA A 84 -7.24 -0.41 10.38
C ALA A 84 -6.53 0.10 11.64
N MET A 85 -6.24 1.40 11.72
CA MET A 85 -5.72 2.02 12.95
C MET A 85 -6.69 1.88 14.12
N ALA A 86 -8.00 2.06 13.88
CA ALA A 86 -9.02 1.92 14.91
C ALA A 86 -9.08 0.50 15.50
N GLN A 87 -8.80 -0.55 14.71
CA GLN A 87 -8.66 -1.93 15.20
C GLN A 87 -7.48 -2.10 16.16
N LEU A 88 -6.47 -1.24 16.09
CA LEU A 88 -5.28 -1.27 16.93
C LEU A 88 -5.34 -0.29 18.11
N SER A 89 -6.47 0.42 18.31
CA SER A 89 -6.59 1.52 19.28
C SER A 89 -6.15 1.16 20.69
N ASP A 90 -6.57 -0.02 21.20
CA ASP A 90 -6.21 -0.47 22.55
C ASP A 90 -4.69 -0.62 22.76
N ARG A 91 -3.93 -0.83 21.68
CA ARG A 91 -2.48 -0.92 21.71
C ARG A 91 -1.82 0.41 21.45
N LEU A 92 -2.32 1.17 20.48
CA LEU A 92 -1.77 2.46 20.09
C LEU A 92 -1.87 3.49 21.21
N GLN A 93 -2.89 3.42 22.07
CA GLN A 93 -3.03 4.27 23.25
C GLN A 93 -1.94 4.05 24.32
N ASN A 94 -1.21 2.95 24.27
CA ASN A 94 -0.09 2.70 25.19
C ASN A 94 1.18 3.50 24.81
N TYR A 95 1.20 4.08 23.62
CA TYR A 95 2.31 4.89 23.15
C TYR A 95 2.01 6.38 23.33
N ARG A 96 3.03 7.14 23.73
CA ARG A 96 2.93 8.59 23.92
C ARG A 96 2.74 9.33 22.60
N LYS A 97 3.37 8.81 21.52
CA LYS A 97 3.41 9.48 20.22
C LYS A 97 3.37 8.48 19.08
N LEU A 98 2.56 8.79 18.07
CA LEU A 98 2.52 8.04 16.82
C LEU A 98 3.30 8.76 15.73
N ILE A 99 4.08 8.01 14.96
CA ILE A 99 4.94 8.56 13.91
C ILE A 99 4.64 7.84 12.60
N LEU A 100 4.15 8.60 11.61
CA LEU A 100 4.02 8.09 10.24
C LEU A 100 5.29 8.42 9.47
N PHE A 101 6.00 7.38 9.04
CA PHE A 101 7.16 7.53 8.17
C PHE A 101 6.74 7.41 6.71
N LEU A 102 6.63 8.55 6.03
CA LEU A 102 6.29 8.67 4.62
C LEU A 102 7.36 9.49 3.91
N ALA A 103 8.32 8.80 3.30
CA ALA A 103 9.40 9.45 2.60
C ALA A 103 8.91 10.36 1.47
N ARG A 104 9.59 11.48 1.25
CA ARG A 104 9.21 12.51 0.27
C ARG A 104 9.02 11.97 -1.14
N GLU A 105 9.88 11.04 -1.56
CA GLU A 105 9.83 10.39 -2.86
C GLU A 105 8.81 9.25 -2.97
N SER A 106 8.14 8.92 -1.87
CA SER A 106 7.12 7.87 -1.85
C SER A 106 5.95 8.24 -2.79
N LYS A 107 5.49 7.24 -3.53
CA LYS A 107 4.28 7.35 -4.37
C LYS A 107 3.02 6.90 -3.64
N HIS A 108 3.13 6.64 -2.35
CA HIS A 108 1.97 6.37 -1.50
C HIS A 108 1.07 7.60 -1.45
N PRO A 109 -0.26 7.45 -1.55
CA PRO A 109 -1.19 8.57 -1.55
C PRO A 109 -1.11 9.41 -0.27
N LYS A 110 -1.08 10.74 -0.44
CA LYS A 110 -0.99 11.67 0.70
C LYS A 110 -2.25 11.69 1.57
N GLU A 111 -3.36 11.19 1.05
CA GLU A 111 -4.60 11.01 1.79
C GLU A 111 -4.38 10.24 3.10
N THR A 112 -3.48 9.25 3.11
CA THR A 112 -3.08 8.54 4.34
C THR A 112 -2.58 9.49 5.44
N CYS A 113 -1.89 10.59 5.08
CA CYS A 113 -1.44 11.58 6.06
C CYS A 113 -2.62 12.29 6.73
N ASP A 114 -3.67 12.60 5.98
CA ASP A 114 -4.83 13.32 6.50
C ASP A 114 -5.63 12.43 7.44
N TYR A 115 -5.84 11.17 7.08
CA TYR A 115 -6.51 10.19 7.93
C TYR A 115 -5.66 9.77 9.14
N PHE A 116 -4.34 9.76 9.03
CA PHE A 116 -3.44 9.57 10.17
C PHE A 116 -3.59 10.71 11.19
N ARG A 117 -3.55 11.97 10.73
CA ARG A 117 -3.76 13.13 11.60
C ARG A 117 -5.15 13.12 12.22
N LYS A 118 -6.17 12.82 11.41
CA LYS A 118 -7.55 12.69 11.89
C LYS A 118 -7.66 11.67 13.01
N TYR A 119 -7.08 10.46 12.83
CA TYR A 119 -7.08 9.43 13.86
C TYR A 119 -6.42 9.92 15.16
N CYS A 120 -5.27 10.57 15.07
CA CYS A 120 -4.57 11.08 16.26
C CYS A 120 -5.37 12.16 17.00
N VAL A 121 -6.03 13.05 16.27
CA VAL A 121 -6.92 14.06 16.86
C VAL A 121 -8.11 13.41 17.56
N ASP A 122 -8.80 12.50 16.90
CA ASP A 122 -9.97 11.81 17.42
C ASP A 122 -9.66 11.00 18.70
N HIS A 123 -8.42 10.48 18.81
CA HIS A 123 -7.96 9.69 19.97
C HIS A 123 -7.06 10.47 20.95
N GLN A 124 -6.86 11.78 20.76
CA GLN A 124 -6.04 12.66 21.61
C GLN A 124 -4.59 12.18 21.75
N LEU A 125 -4.00 11.65 20.68
CA LEU A 125 -2.63 11.17 20.62
C LEU A 125 -1.71 12.21 19.99
N GLU A 126 -0.49 12.33 20.52
CA GLU A 126 0.55 13.09 19.82
C GLU A 126 0.94 12.38 18.54
N CYS A 127 1.16 13.14 17.48
CA CYS A 127 1.58 12.57 16.21
C CYS A 127 2.58 13.42 15.45
N GLU A 128 3.35 12.76 14.61
CA GLU A 128 4.33 13.38 13.71
C GLU A 128 4.36 12.62 12.38
N ILE A 129 4.58 13.35 11.28
CA ILE A 129 4.87 12.75 9.98
C ILE A 129 6.29 13.10 9.61
N ILE A 130 7.12 12.10 9.36
CA ILE A 130 8.52 12.25 9.02
C ILE A 130 8.82 11.74 7.62
N GLU A 131 9.81 12.36 6.95
CA GLU A 131 10.22 11.99 5.59
C GLU A 131 11.54 11.21 5.56
N THR A 132 12.32 11.28 6.64
CA THR A 132 13.62 10.60 6.79
C THR A 132 13.89 10.29 8.27
N LEU A 133 14.74 9.30 8.52
CA LEU A 133 15.27 8.96 9.83
C LEU A 133 16.74 9.37 10.00
N ASP A 134 17.35 10.08 9.03
CA ASP A 134 18.80 10.34 9.01
C ASP A 134 19.31 10.88 10.34
N ASP A 135 18.69 11.94 10.84
CA ASP A 135 19.08 12.64 12.08
C ASP A 135 18.14 12.32 13.27
N ARG A 136 17.30 11.30 13.14
CA ARG A 136 16.35 10.92 14.18
C ARG A 136 16.72 9.58 14.82
N GLU A 137 16.68 9.55 16.13
CA GLU A 137 16.74 8.32 16.91
C GLU A 137 15.35 7.74 17.13
N VAL A 138 15.28 6.43 17.37
CA VAL A 138 14.07 5.74 17.82
C VAL A 138 14.00 5.85 19.33
N HIS A 139 12.84 6.26 19.85
CA HIS A 139 12.67 6.47 21.28
C HIS A 139 11.62 5.52 21.89
N SER A 140 11.82 5.21 23.16
CA SER A 140 10.82 4.46 23.94
C SER A 140 9.51 5.27 24.07
N GLY A 141 8.38 4.57 24.02
CA GLY A 141 7.04 5.15 24.08
C GLY A 141 6.55 5.76 22.77
N GLU A 142 7.25 5.55 21.65
CA GLU A 142 6.80 5.93 20.32
C GLU A 142 6.31 4.69 19.53
N ALA A 143 5.30 4.86 18.67
CA ALA A 143 4.91 3.84 17.71
C ALA A 143 5.06 4.38 16.27
N TYR A 144 5.75 3.62 15.45
CA TYR A 144 6.08 3.96 14.08
C TYR A 144 5.18 3.22 13.10
N ILE A 145 4.68 3.93 12.10
CA ILE A 145 3.98 3.36 10.95
C ILE A 145 4.85 3.60 9.73
N ALA A 146 5.47 2.57 9.18
CA ALA A 146 6.38 2.66 8.06
C ALA A 146 5.74 2.19 6.76
N ILE A 147 5.80 3.01 5.72
CA ILE A 147 5.20 2.72 4.42
C ILE A 147 6.09 1.82 3.56
N ARG A 148 7.41 2.02 3.58
CA ARG A 148 8.34 1.24 2.75
C ARG A 148 9.09 0.20 3.60
N GLN A 149 9.38 -0.94 3.00
CA GLN A 149 10.15 -1.99 3.66
C GLN A 149 11.55 -1.52 4.13
N VAL A 150 12.21 -0.66 3.35
CA VAL A 150 13.50 -0.11 3.73
C VAL A 150 13.41 0.71 5.01
N ASP A 151 12.31 1.44 5.22
CA ASP A 151 12.08 2.25 6.42
C ASP A 151 11.86 1.36 7.66
N VAL A 152 11.14 0.24 7.50
CA VAL A 152 10.99 -0.78 8.56
C VAL A 152 12.36 -1.31 8.99
N VAL A 153 13.21 -1.67 8.03
CA VAL A 153 14.56 -2.18 8.31
C VAL A 153 15.41 -1.12 9.01
N GLU A 154 15.29 0.14 8.62
CA GLU A 154 16.04 1.24 9.23
C GLU A 154 15.61 1.49 10.67
N ILE A 155 14.30 1.52 10.96
CA ILE A 155 13.77 1.64 12.32
C ILE A 155 14.30 0.50 13.21
N VAL A 156 14.23 -0.75 12.72
CA VAL A 156 14.71 -1.91 13.47
C VAL A 156 16.22 -1.84 13.73
N LYS A 157 17.02 -1.38 12.76
CA LYS A 157 18.47 -1.20 12.98
C LYS A 157 18.78 -0.13 14.03
N LYS A 158 18.13 1.02 13.93
CA LYS A 158 18.34 2.14 14.90
C LYS A 158 17.88 1.76 16.29
N SER A 159 16.71 1.08 16.42
CA SER A 159 16.22 0.63 17.73
C SER A 159 17.17 -0.35 18.39
N ARG A 160 17.73 -1.31 17.64
CA ARG A 160 18.72 -2.26 18.15
C ARG A 160 20.01 -1.57 18.60
N ALA A 161 20.47 -0.57 17.84
CA ALA A 161 21.63 0.22 18.21
C ALA A 161 21.40 1.03 19.51
N ALA A 162 20.16 1.46 19.75
CA ALA A 162 19.74 2.14 20.97
C ALA A 162 19.38 1.18 22.13
N GLY A 163 19.47 -0.15 21.94
CA GLY A 163 19.13 -1.14 22.96
C GLY A 163 17.61 -1.27 23.20
N LEU A 164 16.78 -0.80 22.29
CA LEU A 164 15.32 -0.84 22.42
C LEU A 164 14.74 -2.14 21.82
N THR A 165 13.71 -2.66 22.46
CA THR A 165 13.00 -3.89 22.06
C THR A 165 11.68 -3.54 21.39
N CYS A 166 11.49 -3.98 20.15
CA CYS A 166 10.26 -3.78 19.40
C CYS A 166 9.08 -4.52 20.05
N GLY A 167 7.94 -3.86 20.16
CA GLY A 167 6.74 -4.36 20.84
C GLY A 167 6.81 -4.31 22.38
N VAL A 168 7.89 -3.72 22.96
CA VAL A 168 8.05 -3.51 24.41
C VAL A 168 8.36 -2.05 24.69
N ASP A 169 9.47 -1.55 24.15
CA ASP A 169 9.90 -0.16 24.35
C ASP A 169 9.28 0.78 23.34
N PHE A 170 9.09 0.33 22.11
CA PHE A 170 8.45 1.06 21.03
C PHE A 170 7.59 0.14 20.16
N GLY A 171 6.64 0.72 19.42
CA GLY A 171 5.78 0.01 18.49
C GLY A 171 6.24 0.18 17.03
N LEU A 172 5.99 -0.86 16.20
CA LEU A 172 6.24 -0.78 14.77
C LEU A 172 5.13 -1.46 13.97
N ILE A 173 4.56 -0.71 13.04
CA ILE A 173 3.57 -1.18 12.08
C ILE A 173 4.14 -0.97 10.68
N ALA A 174 4.07 -1.98 9.82
CA ALA A 174 4.40 -1.84 8.41
C ALA A 174 3.12 -1.72 7.57
N TYR A 175 3.16 -0.92 6.53
CA TYR A 175 2.11 -0.87 5.51
C TYR A 175 2.47 -1.84 4.38
N ASN A 176 1.49 -2.65 3.98
CA ASN A 176 1.63 -3.82 3.11
C ASN A 176 2.41 -4.98 3.76
N ASP A 177 1.86 -6.18 3.65
CA ASP A 177 2.49 -7.39 4.22
C ASP A 177 3.49 -8.02 3.25
N THR A 178 4.51 -8.63 3.84
CA THR A 178 5.49 -9.46 3.12
C THR A 178 5.95 -10.58 4.05
N PRO A 179 6.26 -11.79 3.53
CA PRO A 179 6.73 -12.90 4.36
C PRO A 179 7.95 -12.57 5.24
N ALA A 180 8.78 -11.59 4.83
CA ALA A 180 9.91 -11.15 5.63
C ALA A 180 9.50 -10.57 7.00
N TYR A 181 8.32 -9.98 7.10
CA TYR A 181 7.83 -9.39 8.34
C TYR A 181 7.43 -10.41 9.41
N GLU A 182 7.23 -11.66 9.03
CA GLU A 182 6.96 -12.73 9.99
C GLU A 182 8.19 -13.12 10.79
N VAL A 183 9.40 -12.91 10.24
CA VAL A 183 10.67 -13.37 10.82
C VAL A 183 11.54 -12.25 11.38
N ILE A 184 11.14 -11.00 11.25
CA ILE A 184 11.83 -9.86 11.87
C ILE A 184 11.38 -9.75 13.32
N ASP A 185 12.33 -9.86 14.26
CA ASP A 185 12.10 -9.87 15.71
C ASP A 185 11.03 -10.90 16.13
N LYS A 186 9.92 -10.45 16.70
CA LYS A 186 8.75 -11.28 17.04
C LYS A 186 7.62 -11.17 16.01
N GLY A 187 7.97 -10.81 14.78
CA GLY A 187 7.05 -10.49 13.72
C GLY A 187 6.57 -9.04 13.76
N ILE A 188 6.53 -8.38 12.59
CA ILE A 188 6.08 -7.01 12.44
C ILE A 188 4.57 -7.00 12.18
N THR A 189 3.81 -6.28 13.00
CA THR A 189 2.40 -5.99 12.80
C THR A 189 2.23 -5.22 11.49
N VAL A 190 1.22 -5.57 10.71
CA VAL A 190 1.01 -4.93 9.40
C VAL A 190 -0.43 -4.48 9.22
N MET A 191 -0.59 -3.43 8.43
CA MET A 191 -1.84 -3.03 7.79
C MET A 191 -1.68 -3.26 6.29
N SER A 192 -2.48 -4.13 5.70
CA SER A 192 -2.30 -4.55 4.30
C SER A 192 -3.62 -4.92 3.63
N VAL A 193 -3.71 -4.69 2.33
CA VAL A 193 -4.71 -5.39 1.54
C VAL A 193 -4.31 -6.86 1.36
N ASP A 194 -5.29 -7.72 1.13
CA ASP A 194 -5.03 -9.10 0.72
C ASP A 194 -4.57 -9.15 -0.75
N TRP A 195 -3.24 -9.13 -0.92
CA TRP A 195 -2.60 -9.22 -2.24
C TRP A 195 -2.92 -10.52 -2.97
N GLN A 196 -3.15 -11.61 -2.25
CA GLN A 196 -3.50 -12.89 -2.84
C GLN A 196 -4.91 -12.82 -3.43
N LYS A 197 -5.86 -12.24 -2.71
CA LYS A 197 -7.23 -12.00 -3.17
C LYS A 197 -7.24 -11.05 -4.37
N MET A 198 -6.45 -9.98 -4.34
CA MET A 198 -6.29 -9.07 -5.49
C MET A 198 -5.82 -9.82 -6.73
N GLY A 199 -4.81 -10.67 -6.59
CA GLY A 199 -4.30 -11.52 -7.68
C GLY A 199 -5.31 -12.55 -8.18
N ILE A 200 -6.12 -13.13 -7.30
CA ILE A 200 -7.19 -14.07 -7.65
C ILE A 200 -8.28 -13.37 -8.48
N LEU A 201 -8.76 -12.22 -8.00
CA LEU A 201 -9.79 -11.43 -8.69
C LEU A 201 -9.29 -10.92 -10.05
N THR A 202 -8.01 -10.53 -10.14
CA THR A 202 -7.36 -10.18 -11.41
C THR A 202 -7.39 -11.35 -12.40
N ALA A 203 -7.02 -12.55 -11.94
CA ALA A 203 -7.06 -13.74 -12.78
C ALA A 203 -8.50 -14.09 -13.21
N ASP A 204 -9.47 -13.96 -12.34
CA ASP A 204 -10.88 -14.20 -12.63
C ASP A 204 -11.43 -13.23 -13.70
N PHE A 205 -11.04 -11.94 -13.64
CA PHE A 205 -11.35 -10.98 -14.71
C PHE A 205 -10.73 -11.41 -16.06
N ILE A 206 -9.47 -11.84 -16.07
CA ILE A 206 -8.79 -12.30 -17.29
C ILE A 206 -9.49 -13.50 -17.89
N LEU A 207 -9.92 -14.47 -17.06
CA LEU A 207 -10.51 -15.73 -17.49
C LEU A 207 -11.97 -15.56 -17.93
N SER A 208 -12.77 -14.80 -17.19
CA SER A 208 -14.22 -14.68 -17.42
C SER A 208 -14.58 -13.55 -18.38
N GLY A 209 -13.76 -12.51 -18.46
CA GLY A 209 -14.08 -11.27 -19.16
C GLY A 209 -15.20 -10.45 -18.51
N LYS A 210 -15.70 -10.88 -17.34
CA LYS A 210 -16.79 -10.17 -16.65
C LYS A 210 -16.25 -8.90 -15.99
N PRO A 211 -16.96 -7.78 -16.10
CA PRO A 211 -16.61 -6.56 -15.38
C PRO A 211 -16.51 -6.81 -13.87
N ILE A 212 -15.55 -6.15 -13.23
CA ILE A 212 -15.34 -6.20 -11.79
C ILE A 212 -15.06 -4.79 -11.27
N GLN A 213 -15.70 -4.41 -10.16
CA GLN A 213 -15.46 -3.13 -9.48
C GLN A 213 -15.42 -3.40 -7.99
N VAL A 214 -14.22 -3.48 -7.43
CA VAL A 214 -13.99 -3.86 -6.03
C VAL A 214 -12.95 -2.94 -5.41
N CYS A 215 -13.27 -2.43 -4.21
CA CYS A 215 -12.30 -1.86 -3.29
C CYS A 215 -12.03 -2.88 -2.18
N LEU A 216 -10.77 -3.29 -2.05
CA LEU A 216 -10.37 -4.25 -1.03
C LEU A 216 -10.14 -3.53 0.30
N PRO A 217 -10.58 -4.10 1.43
CA PRO A 217 -10.32 -3.54 2.74
C PRO A 217 -8.82 -3.64 3.09
N THR A 218 -8.38 -2.75 3.98
CA THR A 218 -7.10 -2.88 4.67
C THR A 218 -7.31 -3.75 5.90
N GLU A 219 -6.63 -4.89 5.95
CA GLU A 219 -6.68 -5.84 7.06
C GLU A 219 -5.49 -5.63 8.00
N VAL A 220 -5.67 -5.97 9.27
CA VAL A 220 -4.62 -5.91 10.28
C VAL A 220 -4.16 -7.31 10.61
N ASN A 221 -2.85 -7.58 10.42
CA ASN A 221 -2.20 -8.79 10.93
C ASN A 221 -1.36 -8.41 12.15
N LEU A 222 -1.92 -8.61 13.34
CA LEU A 222 -1.24 -8.33 14.59
C LEU A 222 -0.14 -9.35 14.85
N ARG A 223 1.07 -8.85 15.12
CA ARG A 223 2.25 -9.64 15.49
C ARG A 223 2.94 -9.02 16.71
N GLY A 224 4.14 -9.46 17.03
CA GLY A 224 4.83 -9.10 18.28
C GLY A 224 5.48 -7.70 18.30
N SER A 225 5.29 -6.86 17.29
CA SER A 225 5.91 -5.52 17.22
C SER A 225 5.01 -4.39 17.75
N LEU A 226 3.82 -4.72 18.29
CA LEU A 226 2.88 -3.72 18.82
C LEU A 226 2.19 -4.23 20.08
#